data_7bb17f749e6b6878b5f734847317b761
#
_entry.id   7bb17f749e6b6878b5f734847317b761
#
_cell.length_a   1.000
_cell.length_b   1.000
_cell.length_c   1.000
_cell.angle_alpha   90.00
_cell.angle_beta   90.00
_cell.angle_gamma   90.00
#
_symmetry.space_group_name_H-M   'P 1'
#
loop_
_entity.id
_entity.type
_entity.pdbx_description
1 polymer ?
#
loop_
_entity_poly.entity_id
_entity_poly.type
_entity_poly.pdbx_seq_one_letter_code
_entity_poly.pdbx_strand_id
1 'polypeptide(L)'
;IDELSSFKNHQTKRFKALMKVRPKVKRIVGLTGTPSSNGLMDLWAEFRLLDMGERLGRFIGQYRASYFRPDKQNGQVVFSYKPLPGAEKQIYSRISDITISMKSIDHLRMPELINSRYTVYLSETEREKYEELKKDLVLQLPDGEITAANAASLSGKLSQMADGAIYTDAGDVTAIHERKLDALEDIIEAAYGRPVLVAYWFRHDLERIMERLQKLKIPYARLDTDGSIRKWNAGEIPVALIHPASAGHGLNLQGGGNTLVWFGLTWSLELYQQTVARLWRQGQTSEKDTTQAALIDAVKADLKI
;
A
#
# COMPACT_ATOMS: atom_id res chain seq x y z
N ILE A 1 -4.18 -21.38 -6.14
CA ILE A 1 -4.68 -20.15 -5.47
C ILE A 1 -3.78 -19.02 -5.93
N ASP A 2 -4.33 -18.09 -6.66
CA ASP A 2 -3.68 -16.83 -6.96
C ASP A 2 -3.88 -15.87 -5.76
N GLU A 3 -2.87 -15.06 -5.46
CA GLU A 3 -2.81 -14.20 -4.26
C GLU A 3 -3.08 -14.98 -2.96
N LEU A 4 -2.20 -15.96 -2.67
CA LEU A 4 -2.28 -16.80 -1.46
C LEU A 4 -2.26 -15.95 -0.18
N SER A 5 -1.53 -14.81 -0.18
CA SER A 5 -1.51 -13.84 0.92
C SER A 5 -2.90 -13.35 1.36
N SER A 6 -3.91 -13.42 0.49
CA SER A 6 -5.29 -13.10 0.84
C SER A 6 -5.91 -14.07 1.87
N PHE A 7 -5.25 -15.19 2.16
CA PHE A 7 -5.65 -16.20 3.14
C PHE A 7 -4.81 -16.19 4.43
N LYS A 8 -3.93 -15.22 4.62
CA LYS A 8 -3.08 -15.07 5.82
C LYS A 8 -3.84 -15.01 7.15
N ASN A 9 -5.10 -14.62 7.14
CA ASN A 9 -5.95 -14.62 8.34
C ASN A 9 -6.90 -15.83 8.37
N HIS A 10 -6.55 -16.82 9.20
CA HIS A 10 -7.31 -18.05 9.38
C HIS A 10 -8.74 -17.89 9.98
N GLN A 11 -9.04 -16.72 10.56
CA GLN A 11 -10.36 -16.46 11.13
C GLN A 11 -11.39 -16.01 10.09
N THR A 12 -10.96 -15.63 8.89
CA THR A 12 -11.85 -15.15 7.82
C THR A 12 -12.82 -16.23 7.33
N LYS A 13 -13.99 -15.79 6.88
CA LYS A 13 -14.98 -16.69 6.27
C LYS A 13 -14.41 -17.42 5.05
N ARG A 14 -13.59 -16.72 4.22
CA ARG A 14 -12.93 -17.30 3.04
C ARG A 14 -12.01 -18.45 3.42
N PHE A 15 -11.12 -18.23 4.40
CA PHE A 15 -10.20 -19.28 4.88
C PHE A 15 -10.97 -20.49 5.38
N LYS A 16 -11.97 -20.30 6.26
CA LYS A 16 -12.80 -21.38 6.82
C LYS A 16 -13.58 -22.14 5.76
N ALA A 17 -14.09 -21.45 4.74
CA ALA A 17 -14.78 -22.08 3.61
C ALA A 17 -13.82 -22.96 2.78
N LEU A 18 -12.63 -22.44 2.45
CA LEU A 18 -11.63 -23.18 1.69
C LEU A 18 -11.11 -24.40 2.47
N MET A 19 -10.90 -24.28 3.79
CA MET A 19 -10.49 -25.38 4.64
C MET A 19 -11.50 -26.55 4.68
N LYS A 20 -12.81 -26.29 4.52
CA LYS A 20 -13.82 -27.35 4.43
C LYS A 20 -13.68 -28.20 3.15
N VAL A 21 -13.24 -27.58 2.07
CA VAL A 21 -13.07 -28.22 0.76
C VAL A 21 -11.67 -28.82 0.61
N ARG A 22 -10.69 -28.26 1.32
CA ARG A 22 -9.27 -28.62 1.20
C ARG A 22 -8.99 -30.14 1.27
N PRO A 23 -9.62 -30.94 2.15
CA PRO A 23 -9.38 -32.40 2.20
C PRO A 23 -9.77 -33.13 0.92
N LYS A 24 -10.64 -32.55 0.08
CA LYS A 24 -11.07 -33.13 -1.20
C LYS A 24 -10.13 -32.76 -2.37
N VAL A 25 -9.19 -31.83 -2.15
CA VAL A 25 -8.27 -31.34 -3.17
C VAL A 25 -6.98 -32.15 -3.13
N LYS A 26 -6.66 -32.87 -4.20
CA LYS A 26 -5.46 -33.72 -4.29
C LYS A 26 -4.17 -32.88 -4.37
N ARG A 27 -4.17 -31.80 -5.13
CA ARG A 27 -3.02 -30.91 -5.31
C ARG A 27 -3.46 -29.46 -5.20
N ILE A 28 -2.68 -28.66 -4.49
CA ILE A 28 -2.90 -27.22 -4.35
C ILE A 28 -1.57 -26.50 -4.59
N VAL A 29 -1.63 -25.41 -5.31
CA VAL A 29 -0.50 -24.50 -5.54
C VAL A 29 -0.95 -23.10 -5.12
N GLY A 30 -0.14 -22.40 -4.36
CA GLY A 30 -0.33 -21.01 -3.97
C GLY A 30 0.68 -20.12 -4.69
N LEU A 31 0.22 -19.03 -5.25
CA LEU A 31 1.05 -17.97 -5.84
C LEU A 31 0.87 -16.70 -5.03
N THR A 32 1.96 -16.05 -4.69
CA THR A 32 1.95 -14.75 -4.01
C THR A 32 3.27 -14.02 -4.19
N GLY A 33 3.22 -12.71 -4.35
CA GLY A 33 4.40 -11.86 -4.35
C GLY A 33 4.87 -11.48 -2.94
N THR A 34 4.00 -11.61 -1.92
CA THR A 34 4.24 -11.13 -0.55
C THR A 34 3.72 -12.11 0.50
N PRO A 35 4.35 -13.29 0.67
CA PRO A 35 3.82 -14.35 1.54
C PRO A 35 3.77 -13.95 3.03
N SER A 36 4.60 -13.04 3.47
CA SER A 36 4.71 -12.59 4.86
C SER A 36 4.60 -11.07 5.01
N SER A 37 3.62 -10.46 4.34
CA SER A 37 3.45 -9.00 4.29
C SER A 37 3.32 -8.32 5.66
N ASN A 38 2.75 -9.02 6.66
CA ASN A 38 2.67 -8.54 8.05
C ASN A 38 3.62 -9.30 8.99
N GLY A 39 4.56 -10.06 8.43
CA GLY A 39 5.54 -10.84 9.16
C GLY A 39 5.28 -12.36 9.15
N LEU A 40 6.18 -13.10 9.78
CA LEU A 40 6.22 -14.57 9.75
C LEU A 40 4.94 -15.26 10.27
N MET A 41 4.10 -14.54 11.03
CA MET A 41 2.81 -15.08 11.51
C MET A 41 1.84 -15.41 10.37
N ASP A 42 1.91 -14.70 9.25
CA ASP A 42 1.03 -14.90 8.11
C ASP A 42 1.22 -16.28 7.47
N LEU A 43 2.45 -16.78 7.46
CA LEU A 43 2.83 -18.05 6.85
C LEU A 43 2.05 -19.25 7.41
N TRP A 44 1.70 -19.24 8.69
CA TRP A 44 0.98 -20.37 9.27
C TRP A 44 -0.35 -20.65 8.56
N ALA A 45 -1.14 -19.64 8.31
CA ALA A 45 -2.46 -19.81 7.68
C ALA A 45 -2.31 -20.26 6.21
N GLU A 46 -1.36 -19.69 5.50
CA GLU A 46 -1.07 -20.03 4.11
C GLU A 46 -0.61 -21.49 3.99
N PHE A 47 0.35 -21.92 4.79
CA PHE A 47 0.82 -23.30 4.79
C PHE A 47 -0.20 -24.28 5.37
N ARG A 48 -1.06 -23.83 6.28
CA ARG A 48 -2.20 -24.65 6.74
C ARG A 48 -3.14 -25.02 5.60
N LEU A 49 -3.29 -24.17 4.59
CA LEU A 49 -4.01 -24.47 3.36
C LEU A 49 -3.19 -25.35 2.41
N LEU A 50 -1.90 -25.11 2.24
CA LEU A 50 -1.08 -25.81 1.27
C LEU A 50 -0.85 -27.28 1.65
N ASP A 51 -0.48 -27.55 2.90
CA ASP A 51 -0.06 -28.88 3.37
C ASP A 51 -0.85 -29.44 4.56
N MET A 52 -1.98 -28.81 4.90
CA MET A 52 -2.82 -29.21 6.04
C MET A 52 -2.11 -29.14 7.40
N GLY A 53 -1.03 -28.33 7.48
CA GLY A 53 -0.25 -28.10 8.69
C GLY A 53 0.81 -29.18 8.95
N GLU A 54 1.27 -29.85 7.92
CA GLU A 54 2.35 -30.85 8.01
C GLU A 54 3.64 -30.21 8.47
N ARG A 55 4.00 -29.04 7.91
CA ARG A 55 5.29 -28.35 8.19
C ARG A 55 5.24 -27.38 9.36
N LEU A 56 4.23 -26.53 9.40
CA LEU A 56 4.13 -25.47 10.40
C LEU A 56 3.15 -25.77 11.55
N GLY A 57 2.61 -26.99 11.59
CA GLY A 57 1.70 -27.44 12.63
C GLY A 57 0.23 -27.19 12.32
N ARG A 58 -0.64 -28.04 12.86
CA ARG A 58 -2.09 -28.01 12.64
C ARG A 58 -2.78 -26.87 13.40
N PHE A 59 -2.18 -26.43 14.51
CA PHE A 59 -2.78 -25.45 15.41
C PHE A 59 -1.86 -24.23 15.53
N ILE A 60 -2.43 -23.06 15.40
CA ILE A 60 -1.69 -21.78 15.50
C ILE A 60 -1.02 -21.61 16.87
N GLY A 61 -1.57 -22.19 17.92
CA GLY A 61 -0.97 -22.17 19.26
C GLY A 61 0.40 -22.86 19.30
N GLN A 62 0.54 -24.00 18.61
CA GLN A 62 1.83 -24.71 18.48
C GLN A 62 2.83 -23.87 17.71
N TYR A 63 2.42 -23.27 16.60
CA TYR A 63 3.27 -22.41 15.79
C TYR A 63 3.78 -21.21 16.59
N ARG A 64 2.88 -20.55 17.33
CA ARG A 64 3.23 -19.44 18.24
C ARG A 64 4.21 -19.87 19.32
N ALA A 65 3.93 -20.97 20.00
CA ALA A 65 4.80 -21.48 21.08
C ALA A 65 6.20 -21.88 20.58
N SER A 66 6.31 -22.40 19.35
CA SER A 66 7.57 -22.87 18.78
C SER A 66 8.46 -21.75 18.27
N TYR A 67 7.88 -20.66 17.74
CA TYR A 67 8.63 -19.66 16.97
C TYR A 67 8.50 -18.24 17.47
N PHE A 68 7.61 -17.97 18.44
CA PHE A 68 7.31 -16.60 18.87
C PHE A 68 7.22 -16.48 20.38
N ARG A 69 7.38 -15.27 20.87
CA ARG A 69 7.05 -14.87 22.25
C ARG A 69 6.03 -13.73 22.22
N PRO A 70 5.18 -13.59 23.26
CA PRO A 70 4.36 -12.41 23.44
C PRO A 70 5.20 -11.13 23.42
N ASP A 71 4.71 -10.09 22.75
CA ASP A 71 5.37 -8.78 22.67
C ASP A 71 4.54 -7.74 23.41
N LYS A 72 3.29 -7.51 22.97
CA LYS A 72 2.34 -6.62 23.64
C LYS A 72 1.20 -7.44 24.22
N GLN A 73 0.98 -7.31 25.53
CA GLN A 73 -0.08 -8.03 26.22
C GLN A 73 -0.72 -7.17 27.33
N ASN A 74 -1.99 -7.46 27.64
CA ASN A 74 -2.68 -6.93 28.79
C ASN A 74 -3.32 -8.11 29.54
N GLY A 75 -2.80 -8.42 30.73
CA GLY A 75 -3.15 -9.61 31.46
C GLY A 75 -2.91 -10.88 30.62
N GLN A 76 -3.95 -11.67 30.41
CA GLN A 76 -3.89 -12.89 29.60
C GLN A 76 -4.08 -12.68 28.09
N VAL A 77 -4.41 -11.46 27.66
CA VAL A 77 -4.66 -11.16 26.24
C VAL A 77 -3.39 -10.68 25.58
N VAL A 78 -2.88 -11.45 24.61
CA VAL A 78 -1.69 -11.10 23.80
C VAL A 78 -2.15 -10.43 22.51
N PHE A 79 -1.73 -9.19 22.30
CA PHE A 79 -2.07 -8.39 21.11
C PHE A 79 -1.06 -8.57 19.97
N SER A 80 0.23 -8.77 20.29
CA SER A 80 1.26 -8.99 19.28
C SER A 80 2.29 -10.03 19.73
N TYR A 81 2.93 -10.65 18.74
CA TYR A 81 3.97 -11.65 18.92
C TYR A 81 5.25 -11.22 18.22
N LYS A 82 6.39 -11.50 18.83
CA LYS A 82 7.71 -11.24 18.28
C LYS A 82 8.42 -12.56 18.01
N PRO A 83 9.07 -12.75 16.86
CA PRO A 83 9.82 -13.97 16.57
C PRO A 83 10.93 -14.22 17.59
N LEU A 84 11.13 -15.48 17.93
CA LEU A 84 12.29 -15.92 18.71
C LEU A 84 13.57 -15.80 17.87
N PRO A 85 14.75 -15.64 18.50
CA PRO A 85 16.02 -15.68 17.79
C PRO A 85 16.15 -16.94 16.93
N GLY A 86 16.44 -16.80 15.65
CA GLY A 86 16.58 -17.90 14.71
C GLY A 86 15.26 -18.52 14.19
N ALA A 87 14.09 -18.08 14.66
CA ALA A 87 12.79 -18.60 14.22
C ALA A 87 12.57 -18.46 12.71
N GLU A 88 12.98 -17.35 12.13
CA GLU A 88 12.87 -17.11 10.69
C GLU A 88 13.60 -18.19 9.88
N LYS A 89 14.86 -18.46 10.20
CA LYS A 89 15.65 -19.49 9.53
C LYS A 89 15.03 -20.88 9.67
N GLN A 90 14.49 -21.18 10.86
CA GLN A 90 13.84 -22.47 11.13
C GLN A 90 12.54 -22.63 10.33
N ILE A 91 11.71 -21.58 10.28
CA ILE A 91 10.46 -21.58 9.51
C ILE A 91 10.76 -21.80 8.01
N TYR A 92 11.66 -20.98 7.45
CA TYR A 92 12.01 -21.11 6.03
C TYR A 92 12.64 -22.47 5.69
N SER A 93 13.47 -23.03 6.56
CA SER A 93 14.02 -24.38 6.37
C SER A 93 12.93 -25.44 6.33
N ARG A 94 11.87 -25.32 7.13
CA ARG A 94 10.77 -26.28 7.16
C ARG A 94 9.89 -26.27 5.93
N ILE A 95 9.78 -25.14 5.26
CA ILE A 95 8.90 -24.96 4.10
C ILE A 95 9.65 -25.02 2.77
N SER A 96 10.99 -25.07 2.81
CA SER A 96 11.84 -24.96 1.63
C SER A 96 11.64 -26.05 0.58
N ASP A 97 11.22 -27.25 0.99
CA ASP A 97 11.00 -28.38 0.10
C ASP A 97 9.73 -28.27 -0.78
N ILE A 98 8.79 -27.39 -0.41
CA ILE A 98 7.57 -27.12 -1.18
C ILE A 98 7.45 -25.67 -1.64
N THR A 99 8.47 -24.86 -1.44
CA THR A 99 8.46 -23.43 -1.75
C THR A 99 9.55 -23.11 -2.76
N ILE A 100 9.16 -22.39 -3.80
CA ILE A 100 10.09 -21.80 -4.76
C ILE A 100 9.95 -20.28 -4.66
N SER A 101 11.05 -19.59 -4.37
CA SER A 101 11.11 -18.14 -4.39
C SER A 101 11.88 -17.68 -5.63
N MET A 102 11.24 -16.85 -6.44
CA MET A 102 11.82 -16.30 -7.65
C MET A 102 11.65 -14.78 -7.64
N LYS A 103 12.74 -14.04 -7.80
CA LYS A 103 12.68 -12.60 -8.03
C LYS A 103 12.64 -12.34 -9.53
N SER A 104 11.73 -11.48 -9.97
CA SER A 104 11.62 -11.13 -11.39
C SER A 104 12.93 -10.60 -11.97
N ILE A 105 13.69 -9.84 -11.17
CA ILE A 105 14.97 -9.27 -11.58
C ILE A 105 16.06 -10.33 -11.85
N ASP A 106 15.96 -11.52 -11.24
CA ASP A 106 16.94 -12.60 -11.43
C ASP A 106 16.68 -13.39 -12.73
N HIS A 107 15.48 -13.30 -13.30
CA HIS A 107 15.03 -14.13 -14.42
C HIS A 107 14.53 -13.32 -15.62
N LEU A 108 14.15 -12.06 -15.42
CA LEU A 108 13.57 -11.21 -16.45
C LEU A 108 14.44 -9.95 -16.66
N ARG A 109 14.47 -9.47 -17.89
CA ARG A 109 15.07 -8.17 -18.16
C ARG A 109 14.11 -7.08 -17.70
N MET A 110 14.32 -6.60 -16.48
CA MET A 110 13.52 -5.57 -15.84
C MET A 110 14.13 -4.18 -16.12
N PRO A 111 13.31 -3.13 -16.29
CA PRO A 111 13.82 -1.76 -16.30
C PRO A 111 14.39 -1.39 -14.92
N GLU A 112 15.26 -0.39 -14.89
CA GLU A 112 15.72 0.18 -13.63
C GLU A 112 14.55 0.83 -12.86
N LEU A 113 14.41 0.55 -11.56
CA LEU A 113 13.43 1.20 -10.68
C LEU A 113 14.12 2.31 -9.88
N ILE A 114 13.77 3.56 -10.20
CA ILE A 114 14.25 4.73 -9.48
C ILE A 114 13.19 5.17 -8.48
N ASN A 115 13.50 5.06 -7.19
CA ASN A 115 12.66 5.56 -6.12
C ASN A 115 13.14 6.97 -5.73
N SER A 116 12.25 7.94 -5.77
CA SER A 116 12.53 9.32 -5.39
C SER A 116 11.53 9.79 -4.33
N ARG A 117 11.96 10.75 -3.51
CA ARG A 117 11.11 11.41 -2.52
C ARG A 117 11.07 12.90 -2.82
N TYR A 118 9.87 13.43 -2.97
CA TYR A 118 9.61 14.86 -3.08
C TYR A 118 9.09 15.36 -1.73
N THR A 119 9.93 16.06 -1.00
CA THR A 119 9.61 16.52 0.36
C THR A 119 8.94 17.88 0.32
N VAL A 120 7.77 17.98 0.95
CA VAL A 120 7.06 19.24 1.18
C VAL A 120 7.05 19.57 2.67
N TYR A 121 7.19 20.84 3.01
CA TYR A 121 7.28 21.30 4.39
C TYR A 121 5.98 22.01 4.78
N LEU A 122 5.41 21.62 5.91
CA LEU A 122 4.28 22.29 6.50
C LEU A 122 4.70 23.66 7.05
N SER A 123 3.84 24.67 6.94
CA SER A 123 4.03 25.95 7.66
C SER A 123 3.90 25.73 9.16
N GLU A 124 4.29 26.73 9.94
CA GLU A 124 4.21 26.64 11.39
C GLU A 124 2.77 26.41 11.87
N THR A 125 1.81 27.14 11.33
CA THR A 125 0.39 26.99 11.68
C THR A 125 -0.21 25.63 11.25
N GLU A 126 0.20 25.07 10.10
CA GLU A 126 -0.21 23.75 9.66
C GLU A 126 0.38 22.66 10.56
N ARG A 127 1.64 22.84 10.96
CA ARG A 127 2.35 21.95 11.88
C ARG A 127 1.75 21.98 13.29
N GLU A 128 1.39 23.14 13.78
CA GLU A 128 0.74 23.29 15.10
C GLU A 128 -0.55 22.47 15.14
N LYS A 129 -1.41 22.58 14.15
CA LYS A 129 -2.64 21.75 14.03
C LYS A 129 -2.35 20.25 14.01
N TYR A 130 -1.30 19.86 13.31
CA TYR A 130 -0.89 18.45 13.23
C TYR A 130 -0.42 17.93 14.60
N GLU A 131 0.39 18.72 15.33
CA GLU A 131 0.87 18.35 16.66
C GLU A 131 -0.24 18.39 17.72
N GLU A 132 -1.17 19.34 17.62
CA GLU A 132 -2.35 19.40 18.49
C GLU A 132 -3.17 18.12 18.39
N LEU A 133 -3.56 17.73 17.18
CA LEU A 133 -4.30 16.47 16.99
C LEU A 133 -3.51 15.25 17.48
N LYS A 134 -2.20 15.23 17.21
CA LYS A 134 -1.33 14.12 17.62
C LYS A 134 -1.21 14.00 19.15
N LYS A 135 -1.18 15.10 19.87
CA LYS A 135 -1.02 15.16 21.32
C LYS A 135 -2.34 14.97 22.05
N ASP A 136 -3.36 15.73 21.64
CA ASP A 136 -4.59 15.86 22.40
C ASP A 136 -5.70 14.94 21.90
N LEU A 137 -5.48 14.25 20.74
CA LEU A 137 -6.43 13.37 20.06
C LEU A 137 -7.69 14.09 19.58
N VAL A 138 -7.75 15.40 19.73
CA VAL A 138 -8.83 16.29 19.34
C VAL A 138 -8.23 17.53 18.69
N LEU A 139 -8.87 17.99 17.62
CA LEU A 139 -8.53 19.23 16.92
C LEU A 139 -9.82 20.00 16.62
N GLN A 140 -9.86 21.26 17.05
CA GLN A 140 -10.94 22.18 16.72
C GLN A 140 -10.62 22.93 15.42
N LEU A 141 -11.51 22.88 14.46
CA LEU A 141 -11.41 23.62 13.20
C LEU A 141 -12.67 24.48 13.01
N PRO A 142 -12.62 25.56 12.20
CA PRO A 142 -13.80 26.39 11.95
C PRO A 142 -14.99 25.59 11.41
N ASP A 143 -14.73 24.54 10.65
CA ASP A 143 -15.75 23.71 9.98
C ASP A 143 -16.18 22.49 10.82
N GLY A 144 -15.64 22.31 12.04
CA GLY A 144 -16.02 21.22 12.94
C GLY A 144 -14.88 20.62 13.74
N GLU A 145 -15.26 19.72 14.64
CA GLU A 145 -14.34 19.00 15.51
C GLU A 145 -13.84 17.71 14.85
N ILE A 146 -12.62 17.34 15.18
CA ILE A 146 -11.98 16.11 14.74
C ILE A 146 -11.48 15.37 15.98
N THR A 147 -11.98 14.16 16.19
CA THR A 147 -11.57 13.29 17.30
C THR A 147 -10.89 12.02 16.80
N ALA A 148 -9.91 11.54 17.57
CA ALA A 148 -9.22 10.29 17.31
C ALA A 148 -9.42 9.34 18.49
N ALA A 149 -10.38 8.43 18.39
CA ALA A 149 -10.77 7.53 19.47
C ALA A 149 -9.67 6.53 19.89
N ASN A 150 -8.69 6.28 19.04
CA ASN A 150 -7.57 5.36 19.31
C ASN A 150 -6.39 5.63 18.37
N ALA A 151 -5.25 4.97 18.63
CA ALA A 151 -4.02 5.16 17.85
C ALA A 151 -4.18 4.84 16.35
N ALA A 152 -5.03 3.89 15.97
CA ALA A 152 -5.27 3.56 14.56
C ALA A 152 -6.07 4.67 13.87
N SER A 153 -7.10 5.18 14.53
CA SER A 153 -7.87 6.34 14.07
C SER A 153 -6.97 7.57 13.95
N LEU A 154 -6.13 7.84 14.97
CA LEU A 154 -5.17 8.94 14.95
C LEU A 154 -4.22 8.85 13.75
N SER A 155 -3.62 7.67 13.51
CA SER A 155 -2.73 7.49 12.37
C SER A 155 -3.43 7.78 11.03
N GLY A 156 -4.71 7.34 10.89
CA GLY A 156 -5.52 7.65 9.72
C GLY A 156 -5.78 9.14 9.56
N LYS A 157 -6.16 9.84 10.64
CA LYS A 157 -6.41 11.29 10.63
C LYS A 157 -5.14 12.09 10.34
N LEU A 158 -4.00 11.72 10.93
CA LEU A 158 -2.71 12.36 10.65
C LEU A 158 -2.26 12.16 9.19
N SER A 159 -2.51 10.99 8.61
CA SER A 159 -2.26 10.76 7.18
C SER A 159 -3.13 11.65 6.29
N GLN A 160 -4.42 11.82 6.62
CA GLN A 160 -5.30 12.73 5.92
C GLN A 160 -4.77 14.17 5.98
N MET A 161 -4.40 14.66 7.17
CA MET A 161 -3.81 15.99 7.32
C MET A 161 -2.52 16.17 6.51
N ALA A 162 -1.65 15.15 6.49
CA ALA A 162 -0.43 15.18 5.70
C ALA A 162 -0.71 15.24 4.18
N ASP A 163 -1.85 14.70 3.72
CA ASP A 163 -2.30 14.79 2.34
C ASP A 163 -3.01 16.14 2.04
N GLY A 164 -3.28 16.94 3.08
CA GLY A 164 -3.72 18.33 2.98
C GLY A 164 -5.21 18.55 3.19
N ALA A 165 -5.98 17.53 3.58
CA ALA A 165 -7.37 17.70 4.01
C ALA A 165 -7.75 16.58 4.98
N ILE A 166 -8.82 16.77 5.76
CA ILE A 166 -9.26 15.82 6.77
C ILE A 166 -10.78 15.76 6.84
N TYR A 167 -11.32 14.57 7.12
CA TYR A 167 -12.74 14.42 7.41
C TYR A 167 -13.02 14.86 8.86
N THR A 168 -14.00 15.74 9.04
CA THR A 168 -14.57 16.07 10.36
C THR A 168 -15.33 14.87 10.92
N ASP A 169 -15.74 14.94 12.18
CA ASP A 169 -16.56 13.93 12.80
C ASP A 169 -17.99 13.88 12.20
N ALA A 170 -18.45 14.99 11.60
CA ALA A 170 -19.68 15.06 10.82
C ALA A 170 -19.54 14.41 9.43
N GLY A 171 -18.33 14.13 8.96
CA GLY A 171 -18.06 13.54 7.64
C GLY A 171 -17.75 14.56 6.54
N ASP A 172 -17.75 15.84 6.86
CA ASP A 172 -17.36 16.90 5.93
C ASP A 172 -15.84 16.92 5.72
N VAL A 173 -15.39 17.52 4.64
CA VAL A 173 -13.96 17.64 4.31
C VAL A 173 -13.49 19.05 4.59
N THR A 174 -12.50 19.18 5.47
CA THR A 174 -11.82 20.46 5.75
C THR A 174 -10.43 20.46 5.11
N ALA A 175 -10.15 21.47 4.29
CA ALA A 175 -8.82 21.67 3.71
C ALA A 175 -7.86 22.21 4.77
N ILE A 176 -6.65 21.64 4.82
CA ILE A 176 -5.58 22.05 5.73
C ILE A 176 -4.49 22.81 4.96
N HIS A 177 -4.04 22.24 3.82
CA HIS A 177 -3.04 22.85 2.95
C HIS A 177 -3.11 22.28 1.53
N GLU A 178 -2.43 22.96 0.59
CA GLU A 178 -2.35 22.53 -0.82
C GLU A 178 -0.95 22.06 -1.23
N ARG A 179 0.01 21.97 -0.33
CA ARG A 179 1.44 21.74 -0.60
C ARG A 179 1.73 20.48 -1.41
N LYS A 180 0.98 19.39 -1.18
CA LYS A 180 1.12 18.18 -2.00
C LYS A 180 0.55 18.36 -3.41
N LEU A 181 -0.48 19.20 -3.56
CA LEU A 181 -1.02 19.53 -4.88
C LEU A 181 -0.03 20.37 -5.68
N ASP A 182 0.63 21.35 -5.04
CA ASP A 182 1.66 22.17 -5.68
C ASP A 182 2.84 21.28 -6.12
N ALA A 183 3.29 20.38 -5.22
CA ALA A 183 4.34 19.42 -5.55
C ALA A 183 3.95 18.45 -6.67
N LEU A 184 2.68 18.03 -6.75
CA LEU A 184 2.19 17.20 -7.85
C LEU A 184 2.20 17.96 -9.17
N GLU A 185 1.84 19.24 -9.16
CA GLU A 185 1.91 20.13 -10.32
C GLU A 185 3.35 20.24 -10.83
N ASP A 186 4.31 20.53 -9.95
CA ASP A 186 5.75 20.58 -10.28
C ASP A 186 6.24 19.27 -10.92
N ILE A 187 5.81 18.11 -10.39
CA ILE A 187 6.19 16.79 -10.94
C ILE A 187 5.58 16.57 -12.33
N ILE A 188 4.32 16.96 -12.53
CA ILE A 188 3.65 16.83 -13.83
C ILE A 188 4.33 17.74 -14.87
N GLU A 189 4.66 18.97 -14.50
CA GLU A 189 5.40 19.90 -15.38
C GLU A 189 6.79 19.34 -15.71
N ALA A 190 7.53 18.83 -14.73
CA ALA A 190 8.84 18.21 -14.92
C ALA A 190 8.80 16.93 -15.77
N ALA A 191 7.64 16.32 -15.92
CA ALA A 191 7.46 15.17 -16.81
C ALA A 191 7.50 15.56 -18.31
N TYR A 192 7.42 16.86 -18.64
CA TYR A 192 7.51 17.37 -20.02
C TYR A 192 6.57 16.66 -21.00
N GLY A 193 5.31 16.50 -20.61
CA GLY A 193 4.27 15.83 -21.41
C GLY A 193 4.30 14.31 -21.40
N ARG A 194 5.25 13.69 -20.70
CA ARG A 194 5.22 12.23 -20.47
C ARG A 194 4.08 11.86 -19.51
N PRO A 195 3.34 10.77 -19.76
CA PRO A 195 2.25 10.37 -18.91
C PRO A 195 2.67 10.07 -17.47
N VAL A 196 1.85 10.55 -16.52
CA VAL A 196 2.07 10.36 -15.08
C VAL A 196 0.90 9.60 -14.48
N LEU A 197 1.18 8.48 -13.78
CA LEU A 197 0.22 7.73 -12.98
C LEU A 197 0.26 8.24 -11.55
N VAL A 198 -0.87 8.71 -11.03
CA VAL A 198 -0.98 9.25 -9.66
C VAL A 198 -1.78 8.28 -8.80
N ALA A 199 -1.16 7.73 -7.77
CA ALA A 199 -1.81 6.90 -6.77
C ALA A 199 -2.29 7.77 -5.59
N TYR A 200 -3.59 7.70 -5.30
CA TYR A 200 -4.23 8.41 -4.19
C TYR A 200 -4.79 7.41 -3.17
N TRP A 201 -4.98 7.84 -1.92
CA TRP A 201 -5.51 6.94 -0.90
C TRP A 201 -6.90 7.34 -0.39
N PHE A 202 -7.14 8.62 -0.10
CA PHE A 202 -8.43 9.09 0.38
C PHE A 202 -9.30 9.63 -0.75
N ARG A 203 -10.62 9.63 -0.55
CA ARG A 203 -11.55 10.19 -1.54
C ARG A 203 -11.35 11.69 -1.73
N HIS A 204 -11.08 12.43 -0.65
CA HIS A 204 -10.77 13.86 -0.75
C HIS A 204 -9.47 14.12 -1.54
N ASP A 205 -8.47 13.22 -1.53
CA ASP A 205 -7.29 13.36 -2.39
C ASP A 205 -7.70 13.36 -3.85
N LEU A 206 -8.51 12.36 -4.24
CA LEU A 206 -9.01 12.26 -5.61
C LEU A 206 -9.76 13.53 -6.05
N GLU A 207 -10.70 13.99 -5.23
CA GLU A 207 -11.54 15.16 -5.54
C GLU A 207 -10.67 16.43 -5.69
N ARG A 208 -9.73 16.66 -4.79
CA ARG A 208 -8.80 17.80 -4.81
C ARG A 208 -7.81 17.75 -5.98
N ILE A 209 -7.27 16.57 -6.29
CA ILE A 209 -6.41 16.37 -7.47
C ILE A 209 -7.19 16.67 -8.74
N MET A 210 -8.40 16.14 -8.88
CA MET A 210 -9.24 16.37 -10.05
C MET A 210 -9.56 17.86 -10.22
N GLU A 211 -9.92 18.56 -9.13
CA GLU A 211 -10.19 19.99 -9.15
C GLU A 211 -8.95 20.81 -9.58
N ARG A 212 -7.75 20.46 -9.04
CA ARG A 212 -6.50 21.12 -9.43
C ARG A 212 -6.19 20.90 -10.91
N LEU A 213 -6.30 19.67 -11.42
CA LEU A 213 -6.06 19.37 -12.83
C LEU A 213 -7.04 20.07 -13.75
N GLN A 214 -8.32 20.21 -13.36
CA GLN A 214 -9.32 20.97 -14.10
C GLN A 214 -8.96 22.46 -14.17
N LYS A 215 -8.58 23.07 -13.05
CA LYS A 215 -8.13 24.49 -13.00
C LYS A 215 -6.93 24.74 -13.93
N LEU A 216 -6.01 23.79 -14.00
CA LEU A 216 -4.83 23.85 -14.85
C LEU A 216 -5.11 23.45 -16.31
N LYS A 217 -6.33 23.01 -16.62
CA LYS A 217 -6.73 22.47 -17.94
C LYS A 217 -5.87 21.29 -18.41
N ILE A 218 -5.37 20.50 -17.47
CA ILE A 218 -4.62 19.27 -17.75
C ILE A 218 -5.61 18.12 -17.93
N PRO A 219 -5.64 17.43 -19.07
CA PRO A 219 -6.50 16.28 -19.27
C PRO A 219 -6.11 15.13 -18.33
N TYR A 220 -7.10 14.48 -17.73
CA TYR A 220 -6.87 13.34 -16.85
C TYR A 220 -7.96 12.29 -16.99
N ALA A 221 -7.69 11.07 -16.53
CA ALA A 221 -8.72 10.04 -16.39
C ALA A 221 -8.47 9.17 -15.14
N ARG A 222 -9.56 8.63 -14.60
CA ARG A 222 -9.49 7.58 -13.59
C ARG A 222 -9.35 6.23 -14.28
N LEU A 223 -8.45 5.37 -13.75
CA LEU A 223 -8.26 4.01 -14.27
C LEU A 223 -9.22 3.02 -13.58
N ASP A 224 -10.50 3.23 -13.73
CA ASP A 224 -11.59 2.42 -13.15
C ASP A 224 -12.43 1.68 -14.19
N THR A 225 -12.10 1.83 -15.47
CA THR A 225 -12.77 1.13 -16.59
C THR A 225 -11.76 0.59 -17.59
N ASP A 226 -12.14 -0.48 -18.30
CA ASP A 226 -11.31 -1.03 -19.37
C ASP A 226 -11.02 0.00 -20.48
N GLY A 227 -11.95 0.91 -20.71
CA GLY A 227 -11.80 1.99 -21.70
C GLY A 227 -10.68 2.95 -21.31
N SER A 228 -10.66 3.41 -20.05
CA SER A 228 -9.61 4.31 -19.56
C SER A 228 -8.24 3.62 -19.52
N ILE A 229 -8.19 2.33 -19.18
CA ILE A 229 -6.95 1.54 -19.17
C ILE A 229 -6.39 1.40 -20.59
N ARG A 230 -7.24 1.14 -21.59
CA ARG A 230 -6.79 1.08 -23.00
C ARG A 230 -6.24 2.43 -23.49
N LYS A 231 -6.93 3.55 -23.18
CA LYS A 231 -6.47 4.90 -23.54
C LYS A 231 -5.15 5.26 -22.84
N TRP A 232 -5.01 4.88 -21.55
CA TRP A 232 -3.74 5.03 -20.84
C TRP A 232 -2.61 4.30 -21.57
N ASN A 233 -2.79 3.01 -21.85
CA ASN A 233 -1.77 2.21 -22.52
C ASN A 233 -1.49 2.65 -23.97
N ALA A 234 -2.40 3.39 -24.60
CA ALA A 234 -2.19 4.03 -25.90
C ALA A 234 -1.46 5.39 -25.79
N GLY A 235 -1.16 5.87 -24.57
CA GLY A 235 -0.50 7.17 -24.35
C GLY A 235 -1.43 8.38 -24.57
N GLU A 236 -2.74 8.18 -24.60
CA GLU A 236 -3.74 9.23 -24.85
C GLU A 236 -4.09 10.03 -23.59
N ILE A 237 -3.68 9.56 -22.39
CA ILE A 237 -4.00 10.18 -21.11
C ILE A 237 -2.72 10.72 -20.48
N PRO A 238 -2.54 12.05 -20.37
CA PRO A 238 -1.34 12.61 -19.76
C PRO A 238 -1.26 12.41 -18.24
N VAL A 239 -2.39 12.41 -17.53
CA VAL A 239 -2.43 12.13 -16.08
C VAL A 239 -3.51 11.09 -15.79
N ALA A 240 -3.11 9.96 -15.25
CA ALA A 240 -4.01 8.90 -14.82
C ALA A 240 -4.08 8.83 -13.30
N LEU A 241 -5.28 8.63 -12.75
CA LEU A 241 -5.55 8.53 -11.32
C LEU A 241 -5.94 7.10 -10.97
N ILE A 242 -5.28 6.49 -9.96
CA ILE A 242 -5.54 5.13 -9.54
C ILE A 242 -5.61 5.01 -8.02
N HIS A 243 -6.58 4.24 -7.52
CA HIS A 243 -6.58 3.82 -6.13
C HIS A 243 -5.84 2.48 -6.01
N PRO A 244 -4.86 2.31 -5.11
CA PRO A 244 -4.04 1.10 -5.00
C PRO A 244 -4.85 -0.19 -4.86
N ALA A 245 -5.98 -0.16 -4.16
CA ALA A 245 -6.86 -1.34 -4.04
C ALA A 245 -7.48 -1.76 -5.39
N SER A 246 -7.68 -0.84 -6.33
CA SER A 246 -8.16 -1.15 -7.68
C SER A 246 -7.06 -1.73 -8.56
N ALA A 247 -5.80 -1.45 -8.26
CA ALA A 247 -4.63 -1.99 -8.96
C ALA A 247 -4.42 -3.51 -8.70
N GLY A 248 -5.06 -4.08 -7.68
CA GLY A 248 -4.94 -5.49 -7.29
C GLY A 248 -5.45 -6.50 -8.33
N HIS A 249 -6.19 -6.10 -9.36
CA HIS A 249 -6.86 -7.00 -10.29
C HIS A 249 -6.11 -7.27 -11.61
N GLY A 250 -4.79 -7.45 -11.58
CA GLY A 250 -4.04 -7.93 -12.76
C GLY A 250 -3.85 -6.91 -13.89
N LEU A 251 -4.03 -5.62 -13.63
CA LEU A 251 -3.88 -4.57 -14.63
C LEU A 251 -2.45 -4.49 -15.18
N ASN A 252 -2.34 -4.29 -16.48
CA ASN A 252 -1.10 -3.98 -17.16
C ASN A 252 -1.12 -2.49 -17.53
N LEU A 253 -0.25 -1.69 -16.94
CA LEU A 253 -0.22 -0.24 -17.14
C LEU A 253 1.12 0.26 -17.72
N GLN A 254 2.08 -0.64 -17.97
CA GLN A 254 3.41 -0.28 -18.48
C GLN A 254 3.42 0.34 -19.87
N GLY A 255 2.36 0.17 -20.66
CA GLY A 255 2.26 0.76 -21.99
C GLY A 255 2.00 2.26 -21.98
N GLY A 256 1.40 2.79 -20.93
CA GLY A 256 0.97 4.19 -20.89
C GLY A 256 2.03 5.15 -20.37
N GLY A 257 2.98 4.69 -19.56
CA GLY A 257 4.00 5.56 -18.98
C GLY A 257 4.92 4.83 -18.03
N ASN A 258 5.91 5.54 -17.51
CA ASN A 258 6.92 5.00 -16.60
C ASN A 258 7.07 5.78 -15.28
N THR A 259 6.21 6.76 -15.04
CA THR A 259 6.25 7.58 -13.82
C THR A 259 5.03 7.32 -12.97
N LEU A 260 5.25 6.84 -11.74
CA LEU A 260 4.24 6.67 -10.69
C LEU A 260 4.49 7.69 -9.59
N VAL A 261 3.47 8.46 -9.24
CA VAL A 261 3.49 9.41 -8.12
C VAL A 261 2.57 8.92 -7.02
N TRP A 262 3.10 8.73 -5.84
CA TRP A 262 2.33 8.48 -4.63
C TRP A 262 1.93 9.81 -3.99
N PHE A 263 0.69 10.24 -4.20
CA PHE A 263 0.10 11.40 -3.54
C PHE A 263 -0.29 11.06 -2.09
N GLY A 264 -1.04 9.98 -1.91
CA GLY A 264 -1.35 9.37 -0.62
C GLY A 264 -0.80 7.96 -0.53
N LEU A 265 -0.08 7.64 0.55
CA LEU A 265 0.57 6.34 0.72
C LEU A 265 -0.38 5.34 1.40
N THR A 266 -0.43 4.11 0.87
CA THR A 266 -1.16 3.00 1.51
C THR A 266 -0.37 2.42 2.70
N TRP A 267 -1.08 1.99 3.75
CA TRP A 267 -0.50 1.23 4.86
C TRP A 267 -0.18 -0.23 4.51
N SER A 268 -0.64 -0.71 3.35
CA SER A 268 -0.41 -2.08 2.90
C SER A 268 0.82 -2.14 2.00
N LEU A 269 1.89 -2.77 2.49
CA LEU A 269 3.09 -3.06 1.68
C LEU A 269 2.73 -3.87 0.42
N GLU A 270 1.77 -4.79 0.54
CA GLU A 270 1.27 -5.58 -0.58
C GLU A 270 0.67 -4.71 -1.68
N LEU A 271 -0.26 -3.79 -1.32
CA LEU A 271 -0.85 -2.85 -2.29
C LEU A 271 0.20 -1.91 -2.89
N TYR A 272 1.16 -1.45 -2.09
CA TYR A 272 2.27 -0.63 -2.57
C TYR A 272 3.06 -1.37 -3.65
N GLN A 273 3.54 -2.58 -3.36
CA GLN A 273 4.33 -3.39 -4.28
C GLN A 273 3.54 -3.79 -5.52
N GLN A 274 2.27 -4.17 -5.37
CA GLN A 274 1.38 -4.49 -6.49
C GLN A 274 1.19 -3.27 -7.41
N THR A 275 0.96 -2.09 -6.86
CA THR A 275 0.77 -0.85 -7.66
C THR A 275 2.04 -0.49 -8.43
N VAL A 276 3.21 -0.53 -7.78
CA VAL A 276 4.50 -0.31 -8.46
C VAL A 276 4.70 -1.31 -9.59
N ALA A 277 4.41 -2.60 -9.34
CA ALA A 277 4.55 -3.66 -10.33
C ALA A 277 3.59 -3.56 -11.52
N ARG A 278 2.60 -2.66 -11.52
CA ARG A 278 1.75 -2.38 -12.69
C ARG A 278 2.48 -1.58 -13.77
N LEU A 279 3.42 -0.72 -13.36
CA LEU A 279 4.31 0.02 -14.27
C LEU A 279 5.68 -0.63 -14.41
N TRP A 280 6.25 -1.08 -13.30
CA TRP A 280 7.57 -1.71 -13.25
C TRP A 280 7.48 -3.17 -13.68
N ARG A 281 7.53 -3.39 -14.98
CA ARG A 281 7.39 -4.71 -15.60
C ARG A 281 8.31 -4.88 -16.80
N GLN A 282 8.57 -6.12 -17.16
CA GLN A 282 9.20 -6.47 -18.43
C GLN A 282 8.38 -5.91 -19.60
N GLY A 283 9.05 -5.34 -20.60
CA GLY A 283 8.39 -4.75 -21.77
C GLY A 283 7.97 -3.29 -21.59
N GLN A 284 8.47 -2.60 -20.56
CA GLN A 284 8.38 -1.15 -20.46
C GLN A 284 9.04 -0.50 -21.67
N THR A 285 8.32 0.36 -22.38
CA THR A 285 8.74 0.98 -23.64
C THR A 285 9.33 2.37 -23.47
N SER A 286 9.73 2.76 -22.24
CA SER A 286 10.32 4.09 -22.03
C SER A 286 11.69 4.18 -22.68
N GLU A 287 12.01 5.35 -23.27
CA GLU A 287 13.30 5.61 -23.96
C GLU A 287 14.55 5.36 -23.10
N LYS A 288 14.41 5.29 -21.78
CA LYS A 288 15.52 5.10 -20.83
C LYS A 288 15.48 3.76 -20.07
N ASP A 289 14.60 2.83 -20.44
CA ASP A 289 14.43 1.56 -19.70
C ASP A 289 14.35 1.76 -18.16
N THR A 290 13.69 2.84 -17.72
CA THR A 290 13.56 3.19 -16.30
C THR A 290 12.11 3.37 -15.89
N THR A 291 11.76 2.93 -14.67
CA THR A 291 10.50 3.28 -14.03
C THR A 291 10.78 4.18 -12.83
N GLN A 292 10.08 5.31 -12.74
CA GLN A 292 10.21 6.25 -11.64
C GLN A 292 9.04 6.08 -10.66
N ALA A 293 9.33 5.86 -9.39
CA ALA A 293 8.35 5.91 -8.31
C ALA A 293 8.69 7.08 -7.39
N ALA A 294 7.86 8.13 -7.43
CA ALA A 294 8.03 9.34 -6.64
C ALA A 294 7.02 9.35 -5.47
N LEU A 295 7.50 9.57 -4.26
CA LEU A 295 6.68 9.77 -3.07
C LEU A 295 6.65 11.27 -2.72
N ILE A 296 5.46 11.86 -2.68
CA ILE A 296 5.27 13.21 -2.13
C ILE A 296 5.04 13.05 -0.62
N ASP A 297 6.04 13.45 0.15
CA ASP A 297 6.07 13.27 1.61
C ASP A 297 5.98 14.62 2.33
N ALA A 298 4.94 14.80 3.15
CA ALA A 298 4.79 15.98 3.99
C ALA A 298 5.55 15.76 5.31
N VAL A 299 6.59 16.54 5.55
CA VAL A 299 7.50 16.42 6.69
C VAL A 299 7.42 17.65 7.57
N LYS A 300 7.73 17.48 8.85
CA LYS A 300 8.00 18.57 9.78
C LYS A 300 9.29 19.27 9.38
N ALA A 301 9.28 20.61 9.44
CA ALA A 301 10.45 21.44 9.16
C ALA A 301 11.67 21.20 10.09
N ASP A 302 11.53 20.42 11.18
CA ASP A 302 12.51 20.29 12.25
C ASP A 302 13.06 18.87 12.49
N LEU A 303 12.85 17.92 11.61
CA LEU A 303 13.66 16.69 11.66
C LEU A 303 15.02 16.95 11.03
N LYS A 304 15.85 17.73 11.74
CA LYS A 304 17.31 17.56 11.62
C LYS A 304 17.62 16.20 12.24
N ILE A 305 17.73 15.19 11.41
CA ILE A 305 18.45 13.95 11.72
C ILE A 305 19.87 14.13 11.22
#